data_864b6a6d82f6f31ec421d234458e7f10
#
_entry.id   864b6a6d82f6f31ec421d234458e7f10
#
_cell.length_a   1.000
_cell.length_b   1.000
_cell.length_c   1.000
_cell.angle_alpha   90.00
_cell.angle_beta   90.00
_cell.angle_gamma   90.00
#
_symmetry.space_group_name_H-M   'P 1'
#
loop_
_entity.id
_entity.type
_entity.pdbx_description
1 polymer ?
#
loop_
_entity_poly.entity_id
_entity_poly.type
_entity_poly.pdbx_seq_one_letter_code
_entity_poly.pdbx_strand_id
1 'polypeptide(L)'
;KEVYLKFMRAFSKKNKEIGLKQFLVPYFISSHPGCTLDDAIELAEFLRDIGHQPEQVQDFIPTPGSLSTAMYYSGCNPETGREIFVARNPHEKAMQRALMQYKNPSNRMLVKEALLKAGRNDLIGSGDKCLLKINTGYKAKPAGKNSRSKTKKR
;
A
#
# COMPACT_ATOMS: atom_id res chain seq x y z
N LYS A 1 0.37 -9.58 13.76
CA LYS A 1 1.50 -8.65 13.62
C LYS A 1 2.71 -9.15 14.40
N GLU A 2 2.60 -9.35 15.70
CA GLU A 2 3.69 -9.82 16.57
C GLU A 2 4.24 -11.19 16.16
N VAL A 3 3.37 -12.16 15.85
CA VAL A 3 3.76 -13.50 15.39
C VAL A 3 4.64 -13.42 14.14
N TYR A 4 4.25 -12.59 13.17
CA TYR A 4 5.05 -12.38 11.95
C TYR A 4 6.42 -11.78 12.26
N LEU A 5 6.48 -10.74 13.09
CA LEU A 5 7.75 -10.11 13.48
C LEU A 5 8.67 -11.07 14.23
N LYS A 6 8.11 -11.90 15.10
CA LYS A 6 8.86 -12.95 15.82
C LYS A 6 9.43 -13.98 14.83
N PHE A 7 8.61 -14.44 13.89
CA PHE A 7 9.04 -15.36 12.85
C PHE A 7 10.14 -14.75 11.95
N MET A 8 9.97 -13.52 11.51
CA MET A 8 10.95 -12.81 10.67
C MET A 8 12.31 -12.68 11.38
N ARG A 9 12.31 -12.37 12.67
CA ARG A 9 13.56 -12.31 13.47
C ARG A 9 14.22 -13.69 13.60
N ALA A 10 13.44 -14.74 13.89
CA ALA A 10 13.95 -16.11 14.00
C ALA A 10 14.53 -16.60 12.65
N PHE A 11 13.82 -16.33 11.54
CA PHE A 11 14.27 -16.66 10.19
C PHE A 11 15.58 -15.96 9.84
N SER A 12 15.66 -14.64 10.11
CA SER A 12 16.89 -13.87 9.85
C SER A 12 18.08 -14.36 10.68
N LYS A 13 17.84 -14.70 11.97
CA LYS A 13 18.86 -15.28 12.84
C LYS A 13 19.38 -16.60 12.27
N LYS A 14 18.45 -17.48 11.87
CA LYS A 14 18.81 -18.81 11.35
C LYS A 14 19.59 -18.73 10.06
N ASN A 15 19.21 -17.84 9.13
CA ASN A 15 19.97 -17.59 7.90
C ASN A 15 21.43 -17.18 8.17
N LYS A 16 21.64 -16.31 9.17
CA LYS A 16 22.99 -15.89 9.56
C LYS A 16 23.80 -17.06 10.14
N GLU A 17 23.19 -17.90 10.98
CA GLU A 17 23.86 -19.05 11.59
C GLU A 17 24.34 -20.06 10.55
N ILE A 18 23.57 -20.30 9.50
CA ILE A 18 23.87 -21.31 8.47
C ILE A 18 24.54 -20.72 7.23
N GLY A 19 24.83 -19.40 7.21
CA GLY A 19 25.50 -18.72 6.11
C GLY A 19 24.70 -18.58 4.82
N LEU A 20 23.36 -18.72 4.88
CA LEU A 20 22.48 -18.60 3.72
C LEU A 20 21.92 -17.19 3.58
N LYS A 21 21.66 -16.78 2.32
CA LYS A 21 21.00 -15.52 1.97
C LYS A 21 19.61 -15.82 1.42
N GLN A 22 18.69 -16.18 2.30
CA GLN A 22 17.28 -16.41 1.95
C GLN A 22 16.42 -15.23 2.41
N PHE A 23 15.33 -14.98 1.70
CA PHE A 23 14.44 -13.87 1.95
C PHE A 23 13.02 -14.38 2.20
N LEU A 24 12.31 -13.71 3.11
CA LEU A 24 10.87 -13.88 3.25
C LEU A 24 10.18 -12.97 2.25
N VAL A 25 9.30 -13.55 1.44
CA VAL A 25 8.45 -12.82 0.50
C VAL A 25 7.02 -12.96 0.98
N PRO A 26 6.50 -11.99 1.75
CA PRO A 26 5.11 -12.05 2.21
C PRO A 26 4.17 -11.89 1.03
N TYR A 27 3.13 -12.71 1.01
CA TYR A 27 2.06 -12.64 0.02
C TYR A 27 0.90 -11.80 0.57
N PHE A 28 0.47 -10.80 -0.19
CA PHE A 28 -0.60 -9.89 0.21
C PHE A 28 -1.80 -9.98 -0.72
N ILE A 29 -2.98 -10.00 -0.10
CA ILE A 29 -4.27 -9.93 -0.77
C ILE A 29 -4.97 -8.66 -0.30
N SER A 30 -5.36 -7.78 -1.23
CA SER A 30 -6.18 -6.62 -0.92
C SER A 30 -7.66 -6.96 -0.98
N SER A 31 -8.48 -6.16 -0.32
CA SER A 31 -9.94 -6.26 -0.35
C SER A 31 -10.49 -7.61 0.12
N HIS A 32 -9.77 -8.26 1.05
CA HIS A 32 -10.28 -9.45 1.71
C HIS A 32 -11.57 -9.11 2.48
N PRO A 33 -12.61 -9.98 2.46
CA PRO A 33 -13.79 -9.77 3.30
C PRO A 33 -13.42 -9.48 4.76
N GLY A 34 -14.00 -8.45 5.34
CA GLY A 34 -13.68 -7.93 6.66
C GLY A 34 -12.60 -6.85 6.69
N CYS A 35 -11.87 -6.62 5.59
CA CYS A 35 -10.83 -5.58 5.53
C CYS A 35 -11.46 -4.22 5.16
N THR A 36 -11.45 -3.30 6.10
CA THR A 36 -11.89 -1.90 5.90
C THR A 36 -10.77 -1.05 5.30
N LEU A 37 -11.08 0.21 4.99
CA LEU A 37 -10.07 1.15 4.55
C LEU A 37 -9.04 1.46 5.65
N ASP A 38 -9.49 1.52 6.90
CA ASP A 38 -8.62 1.75 8.06
C ASP A 38 -7.65 0.59 8.28
N ASP A 39 -8.11 -0.66 8.11
CA ASP A 39 -7.26 -1.85 8.17
C ASP A 39 -6.19 -1.83 7.06
N ALA A 40 -6.57 -1.39 5.86
CA ALA A 40 -5.63 -1.26 4.74
C ALA A 40 -4.57 -0.17 5.01
N ILE A 41 -4.95 0.93 5.67
CA ILE A 41 -4.02 1.98 6.10
C ILE A 41 -3.09 1.45 7.20
N GLU A 42 -3.62 0.74 8.21
CA GLU A 42 -2.79 0.11 9.25
C GLU A 42 -1.76 -0.86 8.65
N LEU A 43 -2.17 -1.64 7.65
CA LEU A 43 -1.25 -2.51 6.94
C LEU A 43 -0.17 -1.72 6.17
N ALA A 44 -0.54 -0.61 5.52
CA ALA A 44 0.42 0.25 4.83
C ALA A 44 1.44 0.88 5.80
N GLU A 45 0.99 1.32 6.98
CA GLU A 45 1.88 1.79 8.04
C GLU A 45 2.82 0.69 8.52
N PHE A 46 2.30 -0.53 8.72
CA PHE A 46 3.13 -1.67 9.09
C PHE A 46 4.18 -2.01 8.02
N LEU A 47 3.81 -1.99 6.74
CA LEU A 47 4.74 -2.21 5.63
C LEU A 47 5.84 -1.14 5.58
N ARG A 48 5.48 0.13 5.85
CA ARG A 48 6.43 1.23 6.01
C ARG A 48 7.42 0.94 7.13
N ASP A 49 6.92 0.56 8.29
CA ASP A 49 7.72 0.39 9.51
C ASP A 49 8.70 -0.78 9.41
N ILE A 50 8.34 -1.85 8.70
CA ILE A 50 9.24 -2.97 8.41
C ILE A 50 10.11 -2.75 7.17
N GLY A 51 9.93 -1.62 6.45
CA GLY A 51 10.69 -1.30 5.24
C GLY A 51 10.37 -2.19 4.05
N HIS A 52 9.23 -2.90 4.05
CA HIS A 52 8.83 -3.79 2.97
C HIS A 52 7.89 -3.08 1.99
N GLN A 53 8.12 -3.28 0.69
CA GLN A 53 7.25 -2.79 -0.38
C GLN A 53 6.86 -3.96 -1.26
N PRO A 54 5.59 -4.40 -1.24
CA PRO A 54 5.14 -5.45 -2.11
C PRO A 54 5.22 -5.03 -3.59
N GLU A 55 5.86 -5.83 -4.41
CA GLU A 55 5.90 -5.61 -5.86
C GLU A 55 4.56 -5.99 -6.51
N GLN A 56 3.96 -7.08 -6.02
CA GLN A 56 2.68 -7.56 -6.48
C GLN A 56 1.68 -7.66 -5.33
N VAL A 57 0.48 -7.19 -5.57
CA VAL A 57 -0.67 -7.30 -4.67
C VAL A 57 -1.86 -7.75 -5.50
N GLN A 58 -2.48 -8.86 -5.10
CA GLN A 58 -3.71 -9.35 -5.75
C GLN A 58 -4.93 -8.86 -4.99
N ASP A 59 -6.01 -8.55 -5.71
CA ASP A 59 -7.31 -8.37 -5.09
C ASP A 59 -7.89 -9.73 -4.71
N PHE A 60 -8.69 -9.76 -3.65
CA PHE A 60 -9.40 -10.97 -3.25
C PHE A 60 -10.27 -11.49 -4.40
N ILE A 61 -10.10 -12.76 -4.72
CA ILE A 61 -10.90 -13.49 -5.70
C ILE A 61 -11.66 -14.60 -4.96
N PRO A 62 -13.00 -14.59 -4.97
CA PRO A 62 -13.79 -15.66 -4.36
C PRO A 62 -13.45 -17.03 -4.96
N THR A 63 -13.00 -17.95 -4.12
CA THR A 63 -12.70 -19.33 -4.52
C THR A 63 -13.72 -20.27 -3.91
N PRO A 64 -14.41 -21.13 -4.69
CA PRO A 64 -15.41 -22.04 -4.16
C PRO A 64 -14.88 -22.90 -2.99
N GLY A 65 -15.74 -23.13 -1.98
CA GLY A 65 -15.40 -23.96 -0.82
C GLY A 65 -14.58 -23.28 0.27
N SER A 66 -14.24 -21.98 0.13
CA SER A 66 -13.52 -21.24 1.17
C SER A 66 -14.47 -20.43 2.07
N LEU A 67 -14.10 -20.30 3.35
CA LEU A 67 -14.82 -19.46 4.32
C LEU A 67 -14.88 -18.02 3.85
N SER A 68 -13.78 -17.48 3.32
CA SER A 68 -13.71 -16.11 2.79
C SER A 68 -14.69 -15.87 1.64
N THR A 69 -14.96 -16.89 0.82
CA THR A 69 -15.97 -16.78 -0.24
C THR A 69 -17.38 -16.72 0.35
N ALA A 70 -17.68 -17.50 1.37
CA ALA A 70 -18.95 -17.39 2.07
C ALA A 70 -19.11 -15.98 2.68
N MET A 71 -18.08 -15.45 3.34
CA MET A 71 -18.03 -14.08 3.86
C MET A 71 -18.27 -13.04 2.78
N TYR A 72 -17.63 -13.19 1.62
CA TYR A 72 -17.73 -12.25 0.50
C TYR A 72 -19.16 -12.12 -0.02
N TYR A 73 -19.87 -13.25 -0.20
CA TYR A 73 -21.23 -13.24 -0.72
C TYR A 73 -22.27 -12.91 0.32
N SER A 74 -22.15 -13.43 1.55
CA SER A 74 -23.12 -13.20 2.63
C SER A 74 -22.98 -11.83 3.31
N GLY A 75 -21.78 -11.23 3.29
CA GLY A 75 -21.48 -10.00 4.05
C GLY A 75 -21.45 -10.23 5.56
N CYS A 76 -21.32 -11.48 6.00
CA CYS A 76 -21.22 -11.80 7.43
C CYS A 76 -20.16 -12.88 7.67
N ASN A 77 -19.67 -12.92 8.91
CA ASN A 77 -18.79 -14.01 9.36
C ASN A 77 -19.66 -15.25 9.67
N PRO A 78 -19.50 -16.37 8.94
CA PRO A 78 -20.33 -17.56 9.13
C PRO A 78 -20.19 -18.23 10.49
N GLU A 79 -19.06 -18.03 11.17
CA GLU A 79 -18.84 -18.62 12.51
C GLU A 79 -19.52 -17.82 13.62
N THR A 80 -19.63 -16.49 13.46
CA THR A 80 -20.14 -15.60 14.50
C THR A 80 -21.48 -14.95 14.16
N GLY A 81 -21.91 -15.03 12.90
CA GLY A 81 -23.11 -14.35 12.37
C GLY A 81 -23.01 -12.82 12.31
N ARG A 82 -21.84 -12.24 12.66
CA ARG A 82 -21.64 -10.78 12.65
C ARG A 82 -21.48 -10.26 11.22
N GLU A 83 -22.09 -9.12 10.94
CA GLU A 83 -21.86 -8.39 9.70
C GLU A 83 -20.39 -8.01 9.58
N ILE A 84 -19.86 -8.07 8.37
CA ILE A 84 -18.51 -7.67 8.02
C ILE A 84 -18.53 -6.77 6.79
N PHE A 85 -17.57 -5.87 6.75
CA PHE A 85 -17.36 -5.04 5.57
C PHE A 85 -16.86 -5.89 4.39
N VAL A 86 -17.39 -5.61 3.19
CA VAL A 86 -16.91 -6.23 1.94
C VAL A 86 -16.74 -5.13 0.88
N ALA A 87 -15.51 -4.89 0.48
CA ALA A 87 -15.20 -3.95 -0.61
C ALA A 87 -15.73 -4.50 -1.94
N ARG A 88 -16.88 -4.04 -2.39
CA ARG A 88 -17.51 -4.43 -3.66
C ARG A 88 -17.23 -3.43 -4.78
N ASN A 89 -17.06 -2.16 -4.42
CA ASN A 89 -16.80 -1.09 -5.37
C ASN A 89 -15.37 -1.21 -5.93
N PRO A 90 -15.19 -1.23 -7.27
CA PRO A 90 -13.85 -1.31 -7.88
C PRO A 90 -12.89 -0.19 -7.46
N HIS A 91 -13.42 1.02 -7.26
CA HIS A 91 -12.61 2.16 -6.82
C HIS A 91 -12.09 1.98 -5.39
N GLU A 92 -12.93 1.44 -4.50
CA GLU A 92 -12.54 1.13 -3.12
C GLU A 92 -11.49 0.03 -3.07
N LYS A 93 -11.63 -1.03 -3.87
CA LYS A 93 -10.61 -2.07 -4.03
C LYS A 93 -9.29 -1.46 -4.52
N ALA A 94 -9.36 -0.56 -5.51
CA ALA A 94 -8.18 0.13 -6.04
C ALA A 94 -7.48 0.99 -4.95
N MET A 95 -8.22 1.67 -4.08
CA MET A 95 -7.66 2.42 -2.95
C MET A 95 -6.95 1.49 -1.96
N GLN A 96 -7.57 0.38 -1.56
CA GLN A 96 -6.95 -0.57 -0.63
C GLN A 96 -5.66 -1.18 -1.21
N ARG A 97 -5.66 -1.56 -2.49
CA ARG A 97 -4.47 -2.04 -3.18
C ARG A 97 -3.38 -0.97 -3.29
N ALA A 98 -3.76 0.26 -3.62
CA ALA A 98 -2.83 1.38 -3.74
C ALA A 98 -2.11 1.68 -2.43
N LEU A 99 -2.79 1.56 -1.28
CA LEU A 99 -2.20 1.73 0.05
C LEU A 99 -1.06 0.73 0.32
N MET A 100 -1.21 -0.53 -0.09
CA MET A 100 -0.13 -1.51 0.05
C MET A 100 1.09 -1.19 -0.84
N GLN A 101 0.86 -0.48 -1.95
CA GLN A 101 1.89 -0.04 -2.90
C GLN A 101 2.06 1.48 -2.91
N TYR A 102 2.00 2.11 -1.74
CA TYR A 102 1.95 3.57 -1.56
C TYR A 102 3.17 4.32 -2.14
N LYS A 103 4.32 3.65 -2.29
CA LYS A 103 5.53 4.25 -2.89
C LYS A 103 5.45 4.35 -4.41
N ASN A 104 4.56 3.60 -5.06
CA ASN A 104 4.40 3.66 -6.51
C ASN A 104 3.81 5.03 -6.92
N PRO A 105 4.50 5.81 -7.77
CA PRO A 105 4.03 7.12 -8.19
C PRO A 105 2.64 7.10 -8.84
N SER A 106 2.30 6.04 -9.56
CA SER A 106 1.00 5.87 -10.21
C SER A 106 -0.16 5.76 -9.21
N ASN A 107 0.11 5.31 -7.99
CA ASN A 107 -0.89 5.14 -6.94
C ASN A 107 -1.11 6.42 -6.11
N ARG A 108 -0.31 7.46 -6.34
CA ARG A 108 -0.27 8.66 -5.50
C ARG A 108 -1.63 9.32 -5.27
N MET A 109 -2.46 9.40 -6.30
CA MET A 109 -3.79 10.03 -6.21
C MET A 109 -4.74 9.16 -5.38
N LEU A 110 -4.76 7.85 -5.62
CA LEU A 110 -5.59 6.89 -4.86
C LEU A 110 -5.18 6.84 -3.39
N VAL A 111 -3.88 6.84 -3.10
CA VAL A 111 -3.37 6.88 -1.71
C VAL A 111 -3.81 8.17 -1.02
N LYS A 112 -3.70 9.32 -1.70
CA LYS A 112 -4.15 10.61 -1.15
C LYS A 112 -5.65 10.59 -0.83
N GLU A 113 -6.45 10.13 -1.77
CA GLU A 113 -7.90 10.03 -1.61
C GLU A 113 -8.28 9.10 -0.46
N ALA A 114 -7.65 7.91 -0.38
CA ALA A 114 -7.87 6.95 0.69
C ALA A 114 -7.56 7.55 2.07
N LEU A 115 -6.43 8.23 2.20
CA LEU A 115 -6.02 8.88 3.46
C LEU A 115 -6.98 10.02 3.85
N LEU A 116 -7.41 10.83 2.90
CA LEU A 116 -8.39 11.90 3.15
C LEU A 116 -9.76 11.34 3.55
N LYS A 117 -10.23 10.29 2.87
CA LYS A 117 -11.50 9.63 3.16
C LYS A 117 -11.52 9.03 4.58
N ALA A 118 -10.40 8.50 5.03
CA ALA A 118 -10.22 7.94 6.37
C ALA A 118 -9.85 9.00 7.43
N GLY A 119 -9.74 10.29 7.06
CA GLY A 119 -9.34 11.35 7.99
C GLY A 119 -7.87 11.29 8.44
N ARG A 120 -7.03 10.47 7.79
CA ARG A 120 -5.61 10.26 8.15
C ARG A 120 -4.70 11.27 7.46
N ASN A 121 -4.97 12.57 7.68
CA ASN A 121 -4.13 13.66 7.17
C ASN A 121 -2.72 13.65 7.75
N ASP A 122 -2.53 13.06 8.92
CA ASP A 122 -1.26 12.86 9.60
C ASP A 122 -0.24 12.05 8.76
N LEU A 123 -0.74 11.21 7.85
CA LEU A 123 0.08 10.38 6.97
C LEU A 123 0.46 11.08 5.65
N ILE A 124 0.05 12.35 5.47
CA ILE A 124 0.36 13.17 4.29
C ILE A 124 1.29 14.31 4.73
N GLY A 125 2.54 14.33 4.27
CA GLY A 125 3.48 15.38 4.67
C GLY A 125 4.93 15.04 4.38
N SER A 126 5.85 15.72 5.09
CA SER A 126 7.30 15.50 4.96
C SER A 126 7.90 14.59 6.03
N GLY A 127 7.14 14.26 7.08
CA GLY A 127 7.59 13.44 8.21
C GLY A 127 7.93 12.00 7.81
N ASP A 128 8.76 11.32 8.60
CA ASP A 128 9.20 9.94 8.29
C ASP A 128 8.06 8.92 8.39
N LYS A 129 7.05 9.22 9.18
CA LYS A 129 5.85 8.39 9.31
C LYS A 129 4.81 8.60 8.22
N CYS A 130 4.98 9.61 7.34
CA CYS A 130 4.04 9.84 6.25
C CYS A 130 4.16 8.75 5.18
N LEU A 131 3.02 8.24 4.72
CA LEU A 131 2.92 7.34 3.58
C LEU A 131 3.03 8.13 2.27
N LEU A 132 2.44 9.32 2.24
CA LEU A 132 2.47 10.19 1.08
C LEU A 132 3.39 11.40 1.35
N LYS A 133 4.57 11.38 0.73
CA LYS A 133 5.52 12.50 0.85
C LYS A 133 5.05 13.68 0.01
N ILE A 134 4.93 14.86 0.63
CA ILE A 134 4.76 16.13 -0.07
C ILE A 134 6.16 16.68 -0.33
N ASN A 135 6.58 16.69 -1.61
CA ASN A 135 7.78 17.41 -1.98
C ASN A 135 7.52 18.92 -1.86
N THR A 136 7.92 19.53 -0.77
CA THR A 136 7.91 20.99 -0.56
C THR A 136 8.96 21.70 -1.42
N GLY A 137 9.63 21.01 -2.33
CA GLY A 137 10.75 21.47 -3.14
C GLY A 137 10.50 21.42 -4.65
N TYR A 138 9.37 21.93 -5.16
CA TYR A 138 9.32 22.32 -6.56
C TYR A 138 10.04 23.67 -6.72
N LYS A 139 11.39 23.67 -6.74
CA LYS A 139 12.14 24.76 -7.32
C LYS A 139 11.79 24.76 -8.81
N ALA A 140 10.88 25.65 -9.22
CA ALA A 140 10.65 25.92 -10.64
C ALA A 140 12.00 26.16 -11.31
N LYS A 141 12.37 25.34 -12.31
CA LYS A 141 13.51 25.65 -13.16
C LYS A 141 13.26 27.02 -13.77
N PRO A 142 14.22 27.96 -13.67
CA PRO A 142 14.05 29.24 -14.35
C PRO A 142 13.88 28.99 -15.84
N ALA A 143 12.85 29.61 -16.42
CA ALA A 143 12.57 29.53 -17.87
C ALA A 143 13.84 29.94 -18.63
N GLY A 144 14.35 29.02 -19.45
CA GLY A 144 15.54 29.26 -20.26
C GLY A 144 15.31 30.47 -21.19
N LYS A 145 16.19 31.46 -21.09
CA LYS A 145 16.23 32.59 -21.99
C LYS A 145 16.49 32.08 -23.41
N ASN A 146 15.47 32.21 -24.28
CA ASN A 146 15.64 31.99 -25.71
C ASN A 146 16.67 32.99 -26.23
N SER A 147 17.89 32.54 -26.51
CA SER A 147 18.86 33.30 -27.27
C SER A 147 18.44 33.27 -28.73
N ARG A 148 17.85 34.37 -29.19
CA ARG A 148 17.64 34.63 -30.62
C ARG A 148 19.00 34.70 -31.32
N SER A 149 19.30 33.69 -32.12
CA SER A 149 20.43 33.74 -33.06
C SER A 149 20.16 34.80 -34.13
N LYS A 150 21.02 35.82 -34.18
CA LYS A 150 21.06 36.81 -35.27
C LYS A 150 21.60 36.12 -36.53
N THR A 151 20.73 36.01 -37.54
CA THR A 151 21.11 35.63 -38.87
C THR A 151 21.88 36.79 -39.49
N LYS A 152 23.19 36.63 -39.80
CA LYS A 152 23.97 37.52 -40.61
C LYS A 152 23.74 37.15 -42.07
N LYS A 153 23.18 38.11 -42.85
CA LYS A 153 23.20 38.07 -44.32
C LYS A 153 24.63 38.27 -44.82
N ARG A 154 25.02 37.45 -45.74
CA ARG A 154 25.88 37.75 -46.89
C ARG A 154 25.45 36.89 -48.06
#